data_495c305da7f57794297f80a9e677e75e
#
_entry.id   495c305da7f57794297f80a9e677e75e
#
_cell.length_a   1.000
_cell.length_b   1.000
_cell.length_c   1.000
_cell.angle_alpha   90.00
_cell.angle_beta   90.00
_cell.angle_gamma   90.00
#
_symmetry.space_group_name_H-M   'P 1'
#
loop_
_entity.id
_entity.type
_entity.pdbx_description
1 polymer ?
#
loop_
_entity_poly.entity_id
_entity_poly.type
_entity_poly.pdbx_seq_one_letter_code
_entity_poly.pdbx_strand_id
1 'polypeptide(L)'
;MKNYGRLTLPTDLDVIDETIALKESLGADAIRDCDGTQMPQELLDMDAKVYATYYTTRKDNEWALANPEEIQQEYLITDRYTAKQSSLTITLMKGFHTEQLKPNFIDDPKVWWEVIDRTTGEVVSPDCWEYDQDQGTVTIQTIPYHVYTVSFLAFLIWDPVHMYNFITNDWKDAPHQLTYDVRQPKTQKYVKEKLKKFCEDHPQVDVIRFTTFFHQFTLTFDEQKREKFVEWFGYSASVSPYILRKFEKWAGYKFRPEFIVDQGYHNSLFRVPSKEFKDFIEFQQQEVCQLAKELVDIVHSYGKEAMMFLGDHWIGTEPYGPYFESIGLDAVVGSVGDGVTMRMISDIKGVKYTEGRLLPYFFPDVFCEGGDPIGEAHNNWLKARRAILRSPLDRIGYGGYLKLALEWPGFIDTIKHVVDEFREIHQTIQGTQAYVSPFKVAILNCWGACRKWMNNQVHHSIWYREIYSYVGIIECLSGMPIDIEFINFE
;
A
#
# COMPACT_ATOMS: atom_id res chain seq x y z
N MET A 1 20.97 23.09 -26.81
CA MET A 1 21.08 21.67 -26.44
C MET A 1 19.69 21.13 -26.32
N LYS A 2 19.39 19.95 -26.87
CA LYS A 2 18.09 19.30 -26.59
C LYS A 2 18.02 19.04 -25.09
N ASN A 3 16.95 19.49 -24.47
CA ASN A 3 16.67 19.20 -23.07
C ASN A 3 16.39 17.67 -22.97
N TYR A 4 17.15 16.93 -22.20
CA TYR A 4 17.10 15.47 -22.16
C TYR A 4 17.17 14.97 -20.72
N GLY A 5 16.52 13.83 -20.46
CA GLY A 5 16.54 13.17 -19.16
C GLY A 5 15.45 13.61 -18.20
N ARG A 6 15.52 13.08 -16.98
CA ARG A 6 14.59 13.33 -15.87
C ARG A 6 13.13 12.95 -16.15
N LEU A 7 12.88 12.12 -17.15
CA LEU A 7 11.55 11.65 -17.51
C LEU A 7 11.52 10.14 -17.63
N THR A 8 10.58 9.52 -16.93
CA THR A 8 10.23 8.09 -17.08
C THR A 8 8.95 7.98 -17.89
N LEU A 9 9.01 7.30 -19.03
CA LEU A 9 7.89 7.10 -19.94
C LEU A 9 7.28 5.70 -19.70
N PRO A 10 5.96 5.56 -19.51
CA PRO A 10 5.30 4.26 -19.56
C PRO A 10 5.37 3.70 -20.98
N THR A 11 5.40 2.37 -21.08
CA THR A 11 5.38 1.65 -22.37
C THR A 11 4.08 0.88 -22.52
N ASP A 12 3.70 0.61 -23.76
CA ASP A 12 2.53 -0.19 -24.08
C ASP A 12 2.85 -1.09 -25.30
N LEU A 13 2.48 -2.38 -25.23
CA LEU A 13 2.77 -3.38 -26.24
C LEU A 13 2.06 -3.08 -27.59
N ASP A 14 0.93 -2.40 -27.53
CA ASP A 14 0.12 -2.10 -28.72
C ASP A 14 0.66 -0.94 -29.54
N VAL A 15 1.63 -0.15 -29.01
CA VAL A 15 2.10 1.13 -29.59
C VAL A 15 3.63 1.28 -29.46
N ILE A 16 4.38 0.31 -29.96
CA ILE A 16 5.86 0.26 -29.83
C ILE A 16 6.52 1.39 -30.58
N ASP A 17 6.17 1.60 -31.85
CA ASP A 17 6.75 2.65 -32.71
C ASP A 17 6.47 4.03 -32.16
N GLU A 18 5.25 4.26 -31.68
CA GLU A 18 4.84 5.51 -31.04
C GLU A 18 5.57 5.72 -29.71
N THR A 19 5.82 4.64 -28.93
CA THR A 19 6.62 4.70 -27.71
C THR A 19 8.04 5.16 -28.00
N ILE A 20 8.67 4.62 -29.05
CA ILE A 20 10.02 4.98 -29.48
C ILE A 20 10.06 6.45 -29.93
N ALA A 21 9.13 6.85 -30.78
CA ALA A 21 9.03 8.24 -31.27
C ALA A 21 8.79 9.24 -30.13
N LEU A 22 7.92 8.87 -29.18
CA LEU A 22 7.59 9.71 -28.03
C LEU A 22 8.78 9.84 -27.06
N LYS A 23 9.47 8.76 -26.78
CA LYS A 23 10.70 8.75 -25.97
C LYS A 23 11.72 9.74 -26.52
N GLU A 24 11.95 9.73 -27.83
CA GLU A 24 12.90 10.63 -28.48
C GLU A 24 12.41 12.09 -28.48
N SER A 25 11.14 12.32 -28.81
CA SER A 25 10.56 13.66 -28.89
C SER A 25 10.48 14.36 -27.55
N LEU A 26 10.17 13.62 -26.49
CA LEU A 26 10.14 14.10 -25.10
C LEU A 26 11.50 14.07 -24.43
N GLY A 27 12.50 13.39 -24.99
CA GLY A 27 13.83 13.24 -24.40
C GLY A 27 13.80 12.42 -23.11
N ALA A 28 12.97 11.37 -23.05
CA ALA A 28 12.95 10.47 -21.90
C ALA A 28 14.23 9.64 -21.82
N ASP A 29 14.77 9.48 -20.62
CA ASP A 29 15.98 8.70 -20.31
C ASP A 29 15.68 7.42 -19.53
N ALA A 30 14.42 7.16 -19.24
CA ALA A 30 13.96 5.91 -18.68
C ALA A 30 12.62 5.50 -19.30
N ILE A 31 12.43 4.20 -19.40
CA ILE A 31 11.17 3.57 -19.80
C ILE A 31 10.72 2.61 -18.70
N ARG A 32 9.43 2.40 -18.62
CA ARG A 32 8.81 1.57 -17.59
C ARG A 32 7.75 0.67 -18.19
N ASP A 33 7.74 -0.60 -17.80
CA ASP A 33 6.63 -1.50 -18.13
C ASP A 33 5.30 -1.02 -17.52
N CYS A 34 4.20 -1.40 -18.14
CA CYS A 34 2.87 -1.17 -17.60
C CYS A 34 2.42 -2.44 -16.84
N ASP A 35 2.24 -2.29 -15.52
CA ASP A 35 1.67 -3.33 -14.62
C ASP A 35 2.31 -4.73 -14.73
N GLY A 36 3.63 -4.80 -14.97
CA GLY A 36 4.37 -6.05 -15.09
C GLY A 36 4.10 -6.77 -16.41
N THR A 37 3.75 -6.05 -17.46
CA THR A 37 3.72 -6.56 -18.83
C THR A 37 5.15 -6.78 -19.34
N GLN A 38 5.36 -7.82 -20.11
CA GLN A 38 6.66 -8.08 -20.69
C GLN A 38 6.99 -7.03 -21.77
N MET A 39 8.12 -6.34 -21.63
CA MET A 39 8.57 -5.39 -22.67
C MET A 39 9.14 -6.13 -23.88
N PRO A 40 8.79 -5.75 -25.11
CA PRO A 40 9.38 -6.30 -26.32
C PRO A 40 10.86 -5.90 -26.45
N GLN A 41 11.62 -6.68 -27.21
CA GLN A 41 13.06 -6.49 -27.36
C GLN A 41 13.41 -5.12 -27.95
N GLU A 42 12.59 -4.62 -28.86
CA GLU A 42 12.76 -3.31 -29.49
C GLU A 42 12.78 -2.16 -28.47
N LEU A 43 11.99 -2.25 -27.40
CA LEU A 43 12.01 -1.28 -26.31
C LEU A 43 13.21 -1.50 -25.36
N LEU A 44 13.58 -2.74 -25.14
CA LEU A 44 14.73 -3.09 -24.29
C LEU A 44 16.07 -2.69 -24.89
N ASP A 45 16.17 -2.65 -26.22
CA ASP A 45 17.38 -2.24 -26.96
C ASP A 45 17.55 -0.71 -27.08
N MET A 46 16.58 0.07 -26.54
CA MET A 46 16.66 1.52 -26.55
C MET A 46 17.75 2.03 -25.59
N ASP A 47 18.38 3.15 -25.93
CA ASP A 47 19.24 3.90 -25.00
C ASP A 47 18.38 4.59 -23.92
N ALA A 48 17.92 3.79 -22.96
CA ALA A 48 17.11 4.24 -21.82
C ALA A 48 17.28 3.27 -20.65
N LYS A 49 17.17 3.79 -19.44
CA LYS A 49 17.12 2.98 -18.22
C LYS A 49 15.80 2.22 -18.19
N VAL A 50 15.86 0.90 -17.97
CA VAL A 50 14.67 0.03 -18.00
C VAL A 50 14.19 -0.24 -16.58
N TYR A 51 12.94 0.14 -16.30
CA TYR A 51 12.26 -0.12 -15.03
C TYR A 51 11.25 -1.23 -15.20
N ALA A 52 11.36 -2.28 -14.41
CA ALA A 52 10.36 -3.35 -14.37
C ALA A 52 9.51 -3.26 -13.11
N THR A 53 8.21 -3.30 -13.27
CA THR A 53 7.26 -3.40 -12.17
C THR A 53 7.28 -4.82 -11.60
N TYR A 54 7.50 -4.93 -10.30
CA TYR A 54 7.55 -6.21 -9.61
C TYR A 54 6.51 -6.27 -8.49
N TYR A 55 5.72 -7.34 -8.49
CA TYR A 55 4.77 -7.66 -7.44
C TYR A 55 5.26 -8.88 -6.67
N THR A 56 5.53 -8.69 -5.40
CA THR A 56 6.04 -9.77 -4.55
C THR A 56 5.01 -10.90 -4.38
N THR A 57 3.73 -10.54 -4.26
CA THR A 57 2.64 -11.45 -3.86
C THR A 57 1.52 -11.55 -4.91
N ARG A 58 1.81 -11.49 -6.19
CA ARG A 58 0.78 -11.54 -7.25
C ARG A 58 1.01 -12.70 -8.22
N LYS A 59 -0.09 -13.29 -8.72
CA LYS A 59 -0.11 -14.35 -9.74
C LYS A 59 0.53 -15.68 -9.29
N ASP A 60 0.34 -16.06 -8.03
CA ASP A 60 0.95 -17.25 -7.45
C ASP A 60 -0.09 -18.27 -6.91
N ASN A 61 -1.25 -18.38 -7.57
CA ASN A 61 -2.33 -19.24 -7.11
C ASN A 61 -1.91 -20.71 -6.93
N GLU A 62 -1.09 -21.24 -7.83
CA GLU A 62 -0.61 -22.63 -7.72
C GLU A 62 0.18 -22.85 -6.44
N TRP A 63 1.06 -21.91 -6.11
CA TRP A 63 1.85 -21.96 -4.89
C TRP A 63 0.95 -21.84 -3.63
N ALA A 64 0.02 -20.89 -3.64
CA ALA A 64 -0.90 -20.65 -2.54
C ALA A 64 -1.82 -21.86 -2.29
N LEU A 65 -2.34 -22.48 -3.35
CA LEU A 65 -3.15 -23.70 -3.26
C LEU A 65 -2.37 -24.90 -2.73
N ALA A 66 -1.07 -24.98 -3.05
CA ALA A 66 -0.18 -26.03 -2.54
C ALA A 66 0.25 -25.81 -1.07
N ASN A 67 0.06 -24.59 -0.54
CA ASN A 67 0.45 -24.21 0.82
C ASN A 67 -0.67 -23.43 1.52
N PRO A 68 -1.84 -24.06 1.75
CA PRO A 68 -3.01 -23.36 2.28
C PRO A 68 -2.82 -22.79 3.69
N GLU A 69 -1.89 -23.32 4.47
CA GLU A 69 -1.50 -22.82 5.78
C GLU A 69 -0.74 -21.49 5.73
N GLU A 70 -0.19 -21.14 4.57
CA GLU A 70 0.57 -19.90 4.34
C GLU A 70 -0.31 -18.77 3.75
N ILE A 71 -1.59 -19.04 3.48
CA ILE A 71 -2.55 -18.01 3.01
C ILE A 71 -2.66 -16.92 4.08
N GLN A 72 -2.76 -15.69 3.62
CA GLN A 72 -2.94 -14.53 4.50
C GLN A 72 -4.18 -14.69 5.37
N GLN A 73 -4.06 -14.27 6.60
CA GLN A 73 -5.14 -14.33 7.59
C GLN A 73 -5.35 -12.96 8.23
N GLU A 74 -6.54 -12.75 8.74
CA GLU A 74 -6.88 -11.62 9.58
C GLU A 74 -7.80 -12.04 10.72
N TYR A 75 -7.89 -11.21 11.77
CA TYR A 75 -8.93 -11.38 12.77
C TYR A 75 -10.21 -10.70 12.30
N LEU A 76 -11.30 -11.43 12.42
CA LEU A 76 -12.64 -10.91 12.29
C LEU A 76 -13.31 -10.88 13.67
N ILE A 77 -14.24 -9.96 13.84
CA ILE A 77 -15.08 -9.89 15.04
C ILE A 77 -16.56 -9.96 14.63
N THR A 78 -17.31 -10.82 15.28
CA THR A 78 -18.76 -10.93 15.05
C THR A 78 -19.50 -9.67 15.52
N ASP A 79 -20.70 -9.47 15.01
CA ASP A 79 -21.62 -8.51 15.61
C ASP A 79 -21.86 -8.81 17.11
N ARG A 80 -22.41 -7.85 17.83
CA ARG A 80 -22.76 -8.00 19.25
C ARG A 80 -24.08 -8.73 19.38
N TYR A 81 -24.08 -9.83 20.11
CA TYR A 81 -25.26 -10.66 20.34
C TYR A 81 -25.66 -10.63 21.80
N THR A 82 -26.90 -10.24 22.08
CA THR A 82 -27.48 -10.31 23.44
C THR A 82 -27.99 -11.71 23.70
N ALA A 83 -27.47 -12.36 24.74
CA ALA A 83 -27.93 -13.66 25.19
C ALA A 83 -29.33 -13.53 25.83
N LYS A 84 -30.28 -14.35 25.41
CA LYS A 84 -31.64 -14.43 25.99
C LYS A 84 -31.75 -15.57 27.02
N GLN A 85 -30.83 -16.50 26.98
CA GLN A 85 -30.82 -17.72 27.81
C GLN A 85 -29.40 -17.97 28.32
N SER A 86 -29.19 -19.07 29.02
CA SER A 86 -27.87 -19.51 29.50
C SER A 86 -26.96 -20.11 28.43
N SER A 87 -27.41 -20.11 27.18
CA SER A 87 -26.63 -20.52 25.99
C SER A 87 -26.94 -19.62 24.81
N LEU A 88 -25.90 -19.33 24.01
CA LEU A 88 -26.00 -18.53 22.80
C LEU A 88 -25.14 -19.16 21.70
N THR A 89 -25.72 -19.38 20.53
CA THR A 89 -24.99 -19.82 19.34
C THR A 89 -24.84 -18.66 18.37
N ILE A 90 -23.61 -18.37 17.95
CA ILE A 90 -23.25 -17.29 17.04
C ILE A 90 -22.71 -17.90 15.75
N THR A 91 -23.24 -17.47 14.61
CA THR A 91 -22.72 -17.81 13.28
C THR A 91 -21.57 -16.85 12.94
N LEU A 92 -20.37 -17.40 12.73
CA LEU A 92 -19.15 -16.60 12.57
C LEU A 92 -19.18 -15.70 11.36
N MET A 93 -19.55 -16.26 10.20
CA MET A 93 -19.48 -15.54 8.91
C MET A 93 -20.70 -14.65 8.61
N LYS A 94 -21.62 -14.51 9.55
CA LYS A 94 -22.75 -13.60 9.34
C LYS A 94 -22.26 -12.16 9.21
N GLY A 95 -22.64 -11.52 8.13
CA GLY A 95 -22.21 -10.16 7.80
C GLY A 95 -20.85 -10.06 7.13
N PHE A 96 -20.24 -11.19 6.71
CA PHE A 96 -18.99 -11.24 5.94
C PHE A 96 -19.18 -11.97 4.62
N HIS A 97 -18.36 -11.61 3.62
CA HIS A 97 -18.41 -12.23 2.30
C HIS A 97 -17.67 -13.56 2.29
N THR A 98 -18.42 -14.66 2.14
CA THR A 98 -17.91 -16.03 2.28
C THR A 98 -17.06 -16.50 1.09
N GLU A 99 -17.11 -15.83 -0.06
CA GLU A 99 -16.18 -16.09 -1.17
C GLU A 99 -14.82 -15.44 -0.95
N GLN A 100 -14.73 -14.43 -0.08
CA GLN A 100 -13.48 -13.76 0.27
C GLN A 100 -12.82 -14.34 1.51
N LEU A 101 -13.61 -14.75 2.47
CA LEU A 101 -13.15 -15.06 3.81
C LEU A 101 -13.61 -16.46 4.24
N LYS A 102 -12.72 -17.18 4.91
CA LYS A 102 -13.01 -18.51 5.46
C LYS A 102 -12.43 -18.62 6.87
N PRO A 103 -13.23 -18.99 7.90
CA PRO A 103 -12.72 -19.20 9.23
C PRO A 103 -11.58 -20.22 9.25
N ASN A 104 -10.55 -19.93 10.03
CA ASN A 104 -9.42 -20.84 10.20
C ASN A 104 -9.70 -21.87 11.31
N PHE A 105 -9.97 -23.10 10.88
CA PHE A 105 -10.08 -24.27 11.75
C PHE A 105 -8.85 -25.19 11.69
N ILE A 106 -7.82 -24.83 10.91
CA ILE A 106 -6.56 -25.59 10.82
C ILE A 106 -5.77 -25.41 12.12
N ASP A 107 -5.70 -24.18 12.59
CA ASP A 107 -5.12 -23.84 13.88
C ASP A 107 -6.19 -23.92 14.97
N ASP A 108 -5.82 -24.40 16.16
CA ASP A 108 -6.78 -24.63 17.24
C ASP A 108 -7.54 -23.34 17.64
N PRO A 109 -8.87 -23.26 17.41
CA PRO A 109 -9.68 -22.14 17.81
C PRO A 109 -9.60 -21.78 19.29
N LYS A 110 -9.44 -22.77 20.16
CA LYS A 110 -9.33 -22.56 21.61
C LYS A 110 -8.05 -21.79 22.01
N VAL A 111 -7.04 -21.80 21.15
CA VAL A 111 -5.77 -21.10 21.37
C VAL A 111 -5.80 -19.68 20.78
N TRP A 112 -6.43 -19.53 19.61
CA TRP A 112 -6.31 -18.31 18.81
C TRP A 112 -7.57 -17.44 18.76
N TRP A 113 -8.73 -17.98 19.11
CA TRP A 113 -9.96 -17.20 19.13
C TRP A 113 -10.28 -16.72 20.54
N GLU A 114 -11.05 -15.64 20.64
CA GLU A 114 -11.43 -15.07 21.91
C GLU A 114 -12.93 -14.73 21.93
N VAL A 115 -13.61 -15.23 22.94
CA VAL A 115 -14.99 -14.86 23.24
C VAL A 115 -14.97 -13.85 24.37
N ILE A 116 -15.65 -12.71 24.16
CA ILE A 116 -15.72 -11.63 25.17
C ILE A 116 -17.16 -11.39 25.57
N ASP A 117 -17.41 -11.36 26.86
CA ASP A 117 -18.61 -10.77 27.45
C ASP A 117 -18.46 -9.24 27.46
N ARG A 118 -19.10 -8.57 26.50
CA ARG A 118 -19.03 -7.11 26.33
C ARG A 118 -19.74 -6.32 27.43
N THR A 119 -20.56 -6.98 28.25
CA THR A 119 -21.22 -6.36 29.40
C THR A 119 -20.25 -6.17 30.54
N THR A 120 -19.37 -7.15 30.77
CA THR A 120 -18.38 -7.11 31.86
C THR A 120 -16.97 -6.70 31.34
N GLY A 121 -16.70 -6.92 30.07
CA GLY A 121 -15.35 -6.78 29.45
C GLY A 121 -14.46 -7.99 29.68
N GLU A 122 -14.97 -9.05 30.27
CA GLU A 122 -14.18 -10.25 30.60
C GLU A 122 -14.12 -11.24 29.44
N VAL A 123 -12.96 -11.91 29.34
CA VAL A 123 -12.78 -13.03 28.41
C VAL A 123 -13.50 -14.26 28.96
N VAL A 124 -14.36 -14.85 28.15
CA VAL A 124 -15.04 -16.10 28.48
C VAL A 124 -14.02 -17.24 28.39
N SER A 125 -13.90 -18.05 29.47
CA SER A 125 -13.00 -19.19 29.49
C SER A 125 -13.22 -20.11 28.28
N PRO A 126 -12.16 -20.63 27.64
CA PRO A 126 -12.28 -21.62 26.57
C PRO A 126 -13.14 -22.83 26.91
N ASP A 127 -13.23 -23.21 28.18
CA ASP A 127 -14.08 -24.32 28.63
C ASP A 127 -15.58 -23.99 28.60
N CYS A 128 -15.93 -22.71 28.50
CA CYS A 128 -17.32 -22.23 28.50
C CYS A 128 -17.90 -21.98 27.10
N TRP A 129 -17.21 -22.35 26.03
CA TRP A 129 -17.72 -22.27 24.68
C TRP A 129 -17.20 -23.44 23.84
N GLU A 130 -17.97 -23.79 22.81
CA GLU A 130 -17.61 -24.81 21.83
C GLU A 130 -17.79 -24.27 20.41
N TYR A 131 -17.10 -24.83 19.45
CA TYR A 131 -17.24 -24.47 18.04
C TYR A 131 -17.68 -25.70 17.22
N ASP A 132 -18.42 -25.42 16.18
CA ASP A 132 -18.82 -26.37 15.17
C ASP A 132 -18.27 -25.92 13.81
N GLN A 133 -17.27 -26.68 13.31
CA GLN A 133 -16.61 -26.36 12.05
C GLN A 133 -17.55 -26.52 10.85
N ASP A 134 -18.44 -27.53 10.88
CA ASP A 134 -19.33 -27.81 9.75
C ASP A 134 -20.44 -26.76 9.64
N GLN A 135 -20.90 -26.25 10.76
CA GLN A 135 -21.90 -25.18 10.83
C GLN A 135 -21.31 -23.78 10.83
N GLY A 136 -19.99 -23.64 11.03
CA GLY A 136 -19.32 -22.34 11.19
C GLY A 136 -19.85 -21.52 12.36
N THR A 137 -20.10 -22.17 13.50
CA THR A 137 -20.72 -21.56 14.67
C THR A 137 -19.88 -21.70 15.93
N VAL A 138 -20.11 -20.79 16.89
CA VAL A 138 -19.61 -20.89 18.26
C VAL A 138 -20.80 -20.85 19.22
N THR A 139 -20.87 -21.83 20.10
CA THR A 139 -21.89 -21.90 21.17
C THR A 139 -21.26 -21.59 22.52
N ILE A 140 -21.80 -20.60 23.21
CA ILE A 140 -21.25 -20.01 24.43
C ILE A 140 -22.21 -20.30 25.60
N GLN A 141 -21.66 -20.68 26.74
CA GLN A 141 -22.38 -20.66 28.02
C GLN A 141 -22.47 -19.19 28.47
N THR A 142 -23.68 -18.68 28.60
CA THR A 142 -23.92 -17.26 28.76
C THR A 142 -24.69 -16.90 30.03
N ILE A 143 -24.56 -15.64 30.43
CA ILE A 143 -25.44 -14.99 31.41
C ILE A 143 -26.54 -14.30 30.62
N PRO A 144 -27.83 -14.56 30.93
CA PRO A 144 -28.93 -13.89 30.23
C PRO A 144 -28.81 -12.35 30.28
N TYR A 145 -29.13 -11.72 29.16
CA TYR A 145 -29.05 -10.26 28.90
C TYR A 145 -27.62 -9.69 28.81
N HIS A 146 -26.57 -10.49 28.94
CA HIS A 146 -25.22 -10.06 28.59
C HIS A 146 -25.01 -10.09 27.09
N VAL A 147 -24.06 -9.30 26.62
CA VAL A 147 -23.72 -9.13 25.20
C VAL A 147 -22.38 -9.80 24.91
N TYR A 148 -22.33 -10.60 23.87
CA TYR A 148 -21.13 -11.37 23.50
C TYR A 148 -20.65 -11.08 22.09
N THR A 149 -19.35 -11.19 21.90
CA THR A 149 -18.69 -11.21 20.59
C THR A 149 -17.68 -12.36 20.53
N VAL A 150 -17.40 -12.81 19.31
CA VAL A 150 -16.33 -13.76 19.03
C VAL A 150 -15.34 -13.08 18.09
N SER A 151 -14.06 -13.03 18.48
CA SER A 151 -12.96 -12.69 17.62
C SER A 151 -12.31 -13.97 17.12
N PHE A 152 -12.19 -14.14 15.81
CA PHE A 152 -11.73 -15.38 15.20
C PHE A 152 -10.80 -15.12 14.02
N LEU A 153 -9.86 -16.04 13.78
CA LEU A 153 -8.99 -16.01 12.61
C LEU A 153 -9.75 -16.47 11.37
N ALA A 154 -9.53 -15.76 10.27
CA ALA A 154 -10.04 -16.13 8.95
C ALA A 154 -8.96 -16.01 7.88
N PHE A 155 -8.95 -16.95 6.94
CA PHE A 155 -8.14 -16.88 5.73
C PHE A 155 -8.78 -15.93 4.72
N LEU A 156 -7.96 -15.09 4.08
CA LEU A 156 -8.36 -14.33 2.90
C LEU A 156 -8.16 -15.23 1.67
N ILE A 157 -9.26 -15.81 1.20
CA ILE A 157 -9.28 -16.73 0.05
C ILE A 157 -9.57 -16.04 -1.29
N TRP A 158 -9.60 -14.71 -1.27
CA TRP A 158 -9.64 -13.87 -2.46
C TRP A 158 -8.84 -12.59 -2.19
N ASP A 159 -7.82 -12.34 -3.02
CA ASP A 159 -6.98 -11.16 -2.90
C ASP A 159 -7.82 -9.87 -2.90
N PRO A 160 -7.68 -9.00 -1.89
CA PRO A 160 -8.52 -7.80 -1.77
C PRO A 160 -8.42 -6.84 -2.96
N VAL A 161 -7.23 -6.70 -3.53
CA VAL A 161 -7.00 -5.81 -4.69
C VAL A 161 -7.66 -6.39 -5.94
N HIS A 162 -7.52 -7.71 -6.14
CA HIS A 162 -8.18 -8.38 -7.24
C HIS A 162 -9.70 -8.32 -7.09
N MET A 163 -10.22 -8.55 -5.90
CA MET A 163 -11.65 -8.47 -5.61
C MET A 163 -12.19 -7.05 -5.83
N TYR A 164 -11.47 -6.02 -5.38
CA TYR A 164 -11.83 -4.63 -5.64
C TYR A 164 -11.97 -4.35 -7.14
N ASN A 165 -10.96 -4.71 -7.93
CA ASN A 165 -10.99 -4.53 -9.38
C ASN A 165 -12.09 -5.36 -10.06
N PHE A 166 -12.37 -6.55 -9.58
CA PHE A 166 -13.46 -7.39 -10.08
C PHE A 166 -14.83 -6.72 -9.85
N ILE A 167 -15.03 -6.10 -8.69
CA ILE A 167 -16.29 -5.44 -8.33
C ILE A 167 -16.42 -4.07 -9.01
N THR A 168 -15.38 -3.25 -8.97
CA THR A 168 -15.43 -1.84 -9.36
C THR A 168 -15.06 -1.60 -10.83
N ASN A 169 -14.14 -2.41 -11.38
CA ASN A 169 -13.59 -2.22 -12.72
C ASN A 169 -14.00 -3.32 -13.71
N ASP A 170 -14.93 -4.20 -13.32
CA ASP A 170 -15.49 -5.30 -14.12
C ASP A 170 -14.44 -6.30 -14.67
N TRP A 171 -13.33 -6.50 -13.95
CA TRP A 171 -12.28 -7.45 -14.34
C TRP A 171 -12.67 -8.89 -14.04
N LYS A 172 -13.68 -9.41 -14.77
CA LYS A 172 -14.32 -10.71 -14.48
C LYS A 172 -13.70 -11.90 -15.19
N ASP A 173 -12.78 -11.68 -16.13
CA ASP A 173 -12.25 -12.71 -16.99
C ASP A 173 -11.06 -13.50 -16.38
N ALA A 174 -10.59 -13.12 -15.20
CA ALA A 174 -9.50 -13.78 -14.50
C ALA A 174 -10.00 -14.62 -13.32
N PRO A 175 -9.38 -15.78 -13.04
CA PRO A 175 -9.69 -16.54 -11.84
C PRO A 175 -9.33 -15.73 -10.58
N HIS A 176 -10.09 -15.96 -9.50
CA HIS A 176 -9.83 -15.30 -8.22
C HIS A 176 -8.37 -15.53 -7.79
N GLN A 177 -7.66 -14.46 -7.48
CA GLN A 177 -6.30 -14.56 -6.99
C GLN A 177 -6.31 -14.82 -5.48
N LEU A 178 -5.41 -15.69 -5.05
CA LEU A 178 -5.15 -15.96 -3.64
C LEU A 178 -4.03 -15.07 -3.14
N THR A 179 -4.07 -14.77 -1.86
CA THR A 179 -3.03 -14.02 -1.16
C THR A 179 -2.33 -14.91 -0.13
N TYR A 180 -1.08 -14.65 0.16
CA TYR A 180 -0.29 -15.39 1.14
C TYR A 180 0.54 -14.44 2.02
N ASP A 181 0.86 -14.89 3.23
CA ASP A 181 1.60 -14.07 4.19
C ASP A 181 3.10 -14.27 4.02
N VAL A 182 3.77 -13.28 3.47
CA VAL A 182 5.22 -13.28 3.23
C VAL A 182 6.07 -13.38 4.50
N ARG A 183 5.48 -13.18 5.67
CA ARG A 183 6.19 -13.28 6.95
C ARG A 183 6.34 -14.73 7.41
N GLN A 184 5.66 -15.68 6.78
CA GLN A 184 5.79 -17.11 7.09
C GLN A 184 7.03 -17.72 6.41
N PRO A 185 7.68 -18.72 7.06
CA PRO A 185 8.99 -19.22 6.62
C PRO A 185 9.04 -19.79 5.20
N LYS A 186 8.03 -20.57 4.79
CA LYS A 186 7.98 -21.15 3.45
C LYS A 186 7.79 -20.04 2.41
N THR A 187 6.88 -19.11 2.70
CA THR A 187 6.60 -17.97 1.83
C THR A 187 7.82 -17.06 1.70
N GLN A 188 8.53 -16.75 2.79
CA GLN A 188 9.78 -15.98 2.74
C GLN A 188 10.78 -16.61 1.78
N LYS A 189 10.96 -17.92 1.86
CA LYS A 189 11.86 -18.64 0.94
C LYS A 189 11.38 -18.51 -0.51
N TYR A 190 10.10 -18.77 -0.72
CA TYR A 190 9.49 -18.73 -2.05
C TYR A 190 9.64 -17.36 -2.73
N VAL A 191 9.28 -16.27 -2.03
CA VAL A 191 9.35 -14.92 -2.64
C VAL A 191 10.79 -14.49 -2.92
N LYS A 192 11.76 -14.91 -2.11
CA LYS A 192 13.18 -14.65 -2.35
C LYS A 192 13.70 -15.41 -3.58
N GLU A 193 13.32 -16.67 -3.72
CA GLU A 193 13.69 -17.48 -4.90
C GLU A 193 13.03 -16.95 -6.18
N LYS A 194 11.74 -16.55 -6.09
CA LYS A 194 11.00 -15.92 -7.18
C LYS A 194 11.66 -14.63 -7.66
N LEU A 195 12.08 -13.77 -6.72
CA LEU A 195 12.77 -12.51 -7.05
C LEU A 195 14.14 -12.76 -7.69
N LYS A 196 14.93 -13.71 -7.17
CA LYS A 196 16.20 -14.10 -7.80
C LYS A 196 16.02 -14.55 -9.23
N LYS A 197 15.06 -15.46 -9.44
CA LYS A 197 14.73 -15.93 -10.78
C LYS A 197 14.28 -14.79 -11.69
N PHE A 198 13.46 -13.86 -11.19
CA PHE A 198 13.07 -12.69 -11.97
C PHE A 198 14.28 -11.85 -12.39
N CYS A 199 15.23 -11.59 -11.50
CA CYS A 199 16.44 -10.85 -11.82
C CYS A 199 17.33 -11.58 -12.84
N GLU A 200 17.39 -12.91 -12.78
CA GLU A 200 18.13 -13.76 -13.73
C GLU A 200 17.49 -13.77 -15.12
N ASP A 201 16.17 -13.90 -15.16
CA ASP A 201 15.39 -13.96 -16.40
C ASP A 201 15.31 -12.60 -17.12
N HIS A 202 15.61 -11.49 -16.41
CA HIS A 202 15.52 -10.12 -16.95
C HIS A 202 16.84 -9.35 -16.79
N PRO A 203 17.94 -9.79 -17.42
CA PRO A 203 19.26 -9.18 -17.27
C PRO A 203 19.31 -7.71 -17.74
N GLN A 204 18.47 -7.33 -18.71
CA GLN A 204 18.39 -6.00 -19.29
C GLN A 204 17.60 -4.98 -18.46
N VAL A 205 16.95 -5.42 -17.39
CA VAL A 205 16.26 -4.50 -16.46
C VAL A 205 17.29 -3.87 -15.53
N ASP A 206 17.28 -2.54 -15.42
CA ASP A 206 18.17 -1.79 -14.54
C ASP A 206 17.57 -1.58 -13.14
N VAL A 207 16.25 -1.39 -13.06
CA VAL A 207 15.55 -1.03 -11.83
C VAL A 207 14.38 -1.98 -11.59
N ILE A 208 14.39 -2.66 -10.46
CA ILE A 208 13.25 -3.41 -9.97
C ILE A 208 12.38 -2.46 -9.15
N ARG A 209 11.20 -2.14 -9.68
CA ARG A 209 10.24 -1.26 -9.03
C ARG A 209 9.19 -2.08 -8.29
N PHE A 210 9.35 -2.20 -7.00
CA PHE A 210 8.34 -2.82 -6.13
C PHE A 210 7.08 -1.96 -6.08
N THR A 211 5.94 -2.56 -6.37
CA THR A 211 4.65 -1.93 -6.12
C THR A 211 4.19 -2.37 -4.75
N THR A 212 4.66 -1.68 -3.73
CA THR A 212 4.75 -2.12 -2.35
C THR A 212 5.62 -3.38 -2.19
N PHE A 213 6.14 -3.66 -1.00
CA PHE A 213 6.92 -4.89 -0.83
C PHE A 213 6.03 -6.12 -0.72
N PHE A 214 4.80 -5.98 -0.20
CA PHE A 214 3.95 -7.12 0.09
C PHE A 214 2.49 -6.84 -0.26
N HIS A 215 1.65 -6.48 0.71
CA HIS A 215 0.24 -6.17 0.51
C HIS A 215 0.01 -4.67 0.47
N GLN A 216 -0.72 -4.21 -0.52
CA GLN A 216 -1.06 -2.79 -0.61
C GLN A 216 -2.05 -2.37 0.47
N PHE A 217 -3.09 -3.17 0.65
CA PHE A 217 -4.15 -2.91 1.61
C PHE A 217 -4.96 -4.19 1.87
N THR A 218 -5.74 -4.18 2.94
CA THR A 218 -6.73 -5.21 3.23
C THR A 218 -8.12 -4.61 3.17
N LEU A 219 -8.99 -5.23 2.40
CA LEU A 219 -10.41 -4.89 2.34
C LEU A 219 -11.22 -6.10 2.79
N THR A 220 -12.14 -5.89 3.74
CA THR A 220 -13.12 -6.89 4.13
C THR A 220 -14.49 -6.46 3.60
N PHE A 221 -15.15 -7.36 2.89
CA PHE A 221 -16.45 -7.10 2.30
C PHE A 221 -17.57 -7.78 3.10
N ASP A 222 -18.76 -7.15 3.07
CA ASP A 222 -19.97 -7.72 3.64
C ASP A 222 -20.66 -8.69 2.64
N GLU A 223 -21.75 -9.32 3.08
CA GLU A 223 -22.55 -10.24 2.28
C GLU A 223 -23.09 -9.62 0.97
N GLN A 224 -23.20 -8.30 0.92
CA GLN A 224 -23.65 -7.53 -0.23
C GLN A 224 -22.49 -7.01 -1.09
N LYS A 225 -21.26 -7.45 -0.84
CA LYS A 225 -20.03 -6.99 -1.53
C LYS A 225 -19.78 -5.48 -1.34
N ARG A 226 -20.18 -4.91 -0.21
CA ARG A 226 -19.84 -3.55 0.19
C ARG A 226 -18.65 -3.59 1.14
N GLU A 227 -17.82 -2.57 1.09
CA GLU A 227 -16.70 -2.43 2.01
C GLU A 227 -17.19 -2.37 3.46
N LYS A 228 -16.83 -3.34 4.25
CA LYS A 228 -17.12 -3.41 5.68
C LYS A 228 -16.00 -2.86 6.52
N PHE A 229 -14.78 -3.11 6.07
CA PHE A 229 -13.56 -2.69 6.72
C PHE A 229 -12.47 -2.44 5.67
N VAL A 230 -11.68 -1.39 5.87
CA VAL A 230 -10.55 -1.02 5.03
C VAL A 230 -9.34 -0.80 5.91
N GLU A 231 -8.26 -1.54 5.63
CA GLU A 231 -6.95 -1.33 6.22
C GLU A 231 -5.95 -1.06 5.10
N TRP A 232 -5.64 0.19 4.90
CA TRP A 232 -4.81 0.65 3.79
C TRP A 232 -3.35 0.20 3.88
N PHE A 233 -2.93 -0.26 5.04
CA PHE A 233 -1.53 -0.61 5.29
C PHE A 233 -1.28 -2.10 5.39
N GLY A 234 -2.26 -2.93 5.15
CA GLY A 234 -2.17 -4.37 4.99
C GLY A 234 -1.65 -5.18 6.19
N TYR A 235 -0.69 -4.64 6.91
CA TYR A 235 0.03 -5.39 7.95
C TYR A 235 -0.53 -5.24 9.35
N SER A 236 -1.21 -4.15 9.65
CA SER A 236 -1.80 -3.95 10.98
C SER A 236 -2.99 -4.86 11.24
N ALA A 237 -3.63 -5.36 10.17
CA ALA A 237 -4.71 -6.32 10.25
C ALA A 237 -4.26 -7.76 10.00
N SER A 238 -3.27 -7.96 9.13
CA SER A 238 -2.79 -9.28 8.76
C SER A 238 -2.06 -9.96 9.89
N VAL A 239 -2.44 -11.20 10.17
CA VAL A 239 -1.88 -12.03 11.23
C VAL A 239 -1.71 -13.47 10.75
N SER A 240 -1.00 -14.27 11.51
CA SER A 240 -0.98 -15.73 11.44
C SER A 240 -0.51 -16.27 12.77
N PRO A 241 -0.83 -17.50 13.13
CA PRO A 241 -0.29 -18.13 14.35
C PRO A 241 1.23 -18.07 14.45
N TYR A 242 1.93 -18.14 13.34
CA TYR A 242 3.38 -18.01 13.30
C TYR A 242 3.84 -16.60 13.73
N ILE A 243 3.30 -15.56 13.09
CA ILE A 243 3.70 -14.18 13.38
C ILE A 243 3.25 -13.75 14.79
N LEU A 244 2.11 -14.24 15.26
CA LEU A 244 1.62 -13.96 16.60
C LEU A 244 2.52 -14.59 17.69
N ARG A 245 3.00 -15.82 17.50
CA ARG A 245 4.00 -16.42 18.41
C ARG A 245 5.31 -15.64 18.40
N LYS A 246 5.69 -15.13 17.24
CA LYS A 246 6.89 -14.30 17.11
C LYS A 246 6.72 -12.97 17.84
N PHE A 247 5.54 -12.35 17.72
CA PHE A 247 5.18 -11.16 18.49
C PHE A 247 5.19 -11.42 20.00
N GLU A 248 4.56 -12.49 20.49
CA GLU A 248 4.55 -12.85 21.90
C GLU A 248 5.98 -12.96 22.47
N LYS A 249 6.88 -13.56 21.71
CA LYS A 249 8.29 -13.65 22.08
C LYS A 249 8.98 -12.30 22.11
N TRP A 250 8.67 -11.43 21.17
CA TRP A 250 9.23 -10.08 21.06
C TRP A 250 8.69 -9.18 22.19
N ALA A 251 7.37 -9.19 22.41
CA ALA A 251 6.68 -8.35 23.38
C ALA A 251 6.85 -8.80 24.85
N GLY A 252 7.10 -10.09 25.06
CA GLY A 252 7.20 -10.69 26.41
C GLY A 252 5.86 -10.96 27.08
N TYR A 253 4.75 -10.88 26.34
CA TYR A 253 3.41 -11.20 26.84
C TYR A 253 2.57 -11.87 25.74
N LYS A 254 1.47 -12.52 26.15
CA LYS A 254 0.56 -13.20 25.22
C LYS A 254 -0.22 -12.20 24.38
N PHE A 255 -0.35 -12.50 23.10
CA PHE A 255 -1.23 -11.77 22.20
C PHE A 255 -2.70 -12.05 22.53
N ARG A 256 -3.53 -11.02 22.33
CA ARG A 256 -4.98 -11.13 22.34
C ARG A 256 -5.57 -10.46 21.08
N PRO A 257 -6.59 -11.06 20.46
CA PRO A 257 -7.27 -10.43 19.31
C PRO A 257 -7.73 -9.01 19.60
N GLU A 258 -8.17 -8.73 20.83
CA GLU A 258 -8.65 -7.42 21.28
C GLU A 258 -7.59 -6.30 21.17
N PHE A 259 -6.30 -6.65 21.06
CA PHE A 259 -5.25 -5.65 20.87
C PHE A 259 -5.33 -4.96 19.54
N ILE A 260 -5.81 -5.65 18.49
CA ILE A 260 -5.92 -5.14 17.13
C ILE A 260 -7.36 -5.03 16.64
N VAL A 261 -8.25 -5.94 17.08
CA VAL A 261 -9.67 -5.97 16.70
C VAL A 261 -10.50 -5.77 17.95
N ASP A 262 -10.58 -4.54 18.41
CA ASP A 262 -11.38 -4.19 19.58
C ASP A 262 -12.87 -4.02 19.22
N GLN A 263 -13.66 -3.39 20.05
CA GLN A 263 -15.11 -3.20 19.89
C GLN A 263 -15.59 -2.62 18.53
N GLY A 264 -14.71 -2.07 17.76
CA GLY A 264 -14.82 -1.80 16.33
C GLY A 264 -13.72 -2.60 15.65
N TYR A 265 -13.16 -2.11 14.58
CA TYR A 265 -11.98 -2.70 13.96
C TYR A 265 -10.73 -1.89 14.31
N HIS A 266 -9.65 -2.56 14.70
CA HIS A 266 -8.30 -2.03 14.79
C HIS A 266 -8.17 -0.71 15.58
N ASN A 267 -8.74 -0.67 16.78
CA ASN A 267 -8.73 0.52 17.63
C ASN A 267 -9.46 1.73 16.98
N SER A 268 -10.76 1.79 17.21
CA SER A 268 -11.63 2.88 16.73
C SER A 268 -10.97 4.27 16.79
N LEU A 269 -11.27 5.11 15.81
CA LEU A 269 -10.87 6.52 15.70
C LEU A 269 -10.96 7.33 16.99
N PHE A 270 -11.94 7.04 17.80
CA PHE A 270 -12.25 7.79 19.03
C PHE A 270 -11.54 7.21 20.25
N ARG A 271 -10.68 6.24 20.05
CA ARG A 271 -9.97 5.55 21.12
C ARG A 271 -8.48 5.80 21.04
N VAL A 272 -7.88 6.18 22.16
CA VAL A 272 -6.43 6.27 22.25
C VAL A 272 -5.83 4.87 22.02
N PRO A 273 -4.88 4.70 21.11
CA PRO A 273 -4.25 3.41 20.86
C PRO A 273 -3.67 2.81 22.15
N SER A 274 -3.99 1.54 22.41
CA SER A 274 -3.42 0.84 23.57
C SER A 274 -1.92 0.63 23.40
N LYS A 275 -1.23 0.36 24.51
CA LYS A 275 0.19 0.00 24.47
C LYS A 275 0.41 -1.24 23.61
N GLU A 276 -0.43 -2.25 23.76
CA GLU A 276 -0.35 -3.51 23.04
C GLU A 276 -0.54 -3.32 21.53
N PHE A 277 -1.46 -2.46 21.11
CA PHE A 277 -1.60 -2.09 19.70
C PHE A 277 -0.35 -1.38 19.17
N LYS A 278 0.20 -0.44 19.93
CA LYS A 278 1.44 0.26 19.56
C LYS A 278 2.62 -0.72 19.45
N ASP A 279 2.75 -1.62 20.40
CA ASP A 279 3.80 -2.66 20.37
C ASP A 279 3.63 -3.58 19.15
N PHE A 280 2.39 -3.94 18.81
CA PHE A 280 2.12 -4.75 17.62
C PHE A 280 2.51 -4.03 16.33
N ILE A 281 2.16 -2.75 16.19
CA ILE A 281 2.55 -1.95 15.02
C ILE A 281 4.08 -1.79 14.94
N GLU A 282 4.74 -1.53 16.07
CA GLU A 282 6.20 -1.47 16.13
C GLU A 282 6.86 -2.78 15.68
N PHE A 283 6.38 -3.90 16.20
CA PHE A 283 6.84 -5.22 15.78
C PHE A 283 6.64 -5.45 14.28
N GLN A 284 5.46 -5.10 13.74
CA GLN A 284 5.16 -5.22 12.32
C GLN A 284 6.11 -4.38 11.46
N GLN A 285 6.41 -3.16 11.87
CA GLN A 285 7.36 -2.30 11.16
C GLN A 285 8.75 -2.92 11.10
N GLN A 286 9.24 -3.48 12.20
CA GLN A 286 10.54 -4.16 12.23
C GLN A 286 10.57 -5.38 11.30
N GLU A 287 9.55 -6.24 11.37
CA GLU A 287 9.47 -7.45 10.55
C GLU A 287 9.38 -7.12 9.05
N VAL A 288 8.55 -6.15 8.68
CA VAL A 288 8.37 -5.76 7.28
C VAL A 288 9.63 -5.10 6.73
N CYS A 289 10.28 -4.22 7.49
CA CYS A 289 11.52 -3.59 7.07
C CYS A 289 12.65 -4.58 6.91
N GLN A 290 12.76 -5.57 7.79
CA GLN A 290 13.79 -6.61 7.68
C GLN A 290 13.59 -7.44 6.40
N LEU A 291 12.37 -7.87 6.11
CA LEU A 291 12.07 -8.62 4.89
C LEU A 291 12.28 -7.77 3.63
N ALA A 292 11.84 -6.51 3.66
CA ALA A 292 12.06 -5.58 2.57
C ALA A 292 13.55 -5.39 2.27
N LYS A 293 14.37 -5.22 3.32
CA LYS A 293 15.82 -5.16 3.19
C LYS A 293 16.39 -6.39 2.50
N GLU A 294 15.97 -7.58 2.89
CA GLU A 294 16.46 -8.83 2.29
C GLU A 294 16.10 -8.93 0.80
N LEU A 295 14.94 -8.42 0.39
CA LEU A 295 14.56 -8.35 -1.03
C LEU A 295 15.41 -7.32 -1.79
N VAL A 296 15.67 -6.17 -1.19
CA VAL A 296 16.55 -5.13 -1.78
C VAL A 296 17.99 -5.65 -1.91
N ASP A 297 18.50 -6.34 -0.90
CA ASP A 297 19.86 -6.95 -0.95
C ASP A 297 19.95 -7.99 -2.09
N ILE A 298 18.86 -8.73 -2.38
CA ILE A 298 18.81 -9.63 -3.54
C ILE A 298 18.94 -8.82 -4.84
N VAL A 299 18.14 -7.78 -5.02
CA VAL A 299 18.20 -6.92 -6.21
C VAL A 299 19.61 -6.38 -6.44
N HIS A 300 20.23 -5.85 -5.38
CA HIS A 300 21.61 -5.34 -5.42
C HIS A 300 22.64 -6.41 -5.78
N SER A 301 22.43 -7.67 -5.36
CA SER A 301 23.34 -8.77 -5.69
C SER A 301 23.40 -9.08 -7.19
N TYR A 302 22.38 -8.65 -7.96
CA TYR A 302 22.34 -8.74 -9.43
C TYR A 302 22.77 -7.44 -10.11
N GLY A 303 23.33 -6.47 -9.37
CA GLY A 303 23.79 -5.18 -9.90
C GLY A 303 22.66 -4.25 -10.34
N LYS A 304 21.43 -4.50 -9.91
CA LYS A 304 20.26 -3.71 -10.24
C LYS A 304 19.92 -2.75 -9.11
N GLU A 305 19.16 -1.68 -9.43
CA GLU A 305 18.61 -0.77 -8.43
C GLU A 305 17.25 -1.26 -7.93
N ALA A 306 16.97 -0.98 -6.67
CA ALA A 306 15.68 -1.22 -6.04
C ALA A 306 14.91 0.11 -5.85
N MET A 307 13.74 0.20 -6.43
CA MET A 307 12.84 1.34 -6.28
C MET A 307 11.52 0.88 -5.66
N MET A 308 10.92 1.73 -4.84
CA MET A 308 9.59 1.48 -4.30
C MET A 308 8.57 2.48 -4.82
N PHE A 309 7.43 1.98 -5.27
CA PHE A 309 6.27 2.80 -5.56
C PHE A 309 5.44 3.02 -4.30
N LEU A 310 5.29 4.27 -3.93
CA LEU A 310 4.40 4.73 -2.87
C LEU A 310 3.11 5.23 -3.51
N GLY A 311 1.99 4.66 -3.15
CA GLY A 311 0.69 5.07 -3.67
C GLY A 311 0.34 6.52 -3.31
N ASP A 312 -0.81 6.99 -3.75
CA ASP A 312 -1.22 8.39 -3.71
C ASP A 312 -1.17 9.03 -2.31
N HIS A 313 -2.13 8.69 -1.48
CA HIS A 313 -2.22 9.21 -0.12
C HIS A 313 -1.42 8.38 0.90
N TRP A 314 -0.72 7.36 0.44
CA TRP A 314 0.05 6.45 1.30
C TRP A 314 1.47 6.93 1.56
N ILE A 315 1.91 7.94 0.84
CA ILE A 315 3.19 8.58 1.07
C ILE A 315 3.22 9.09 2.52
N GLY A 316 4.21 8.66 3.29
CA GLY A 316 4.29 8.97 4.71
C GLY A 316 3.49 8.05 5.62
N THR A 317 2.80 7.05 5.07
CA THR A 317 1.96 6.14 5.85
C THR A 317 2.31 4.66 5.67
N GLU A 318 3.31 4.35 4.86
CA GLU A 318 3.81 2.99 4.68
C GLU A 318 4.38 2.39 5.97
N PRO A 319 4.25 1.06 6.22
CA PRO A 319 4.57 0.43 7.51
C PRO A 319 6.06 0.26 7.77
N TYR A 320 6.86 1.26 7.44
CA TYR A 320 8.30 1.15 7.57
C TYR A 320 8.85 1.90 8.78
N GLY A 321 8.12 2.90 9.23
CA GLY A 321 8.48 3.68 10.39
C GLY A 321 9.88 4.28 10.33
N PRO A 322 10.55 4.37 11.47
CA PRO A 322 11.92 4.87 11.56
C PRO A 322 12.93 3.91 10.89
N TYR A 323 12.49 2.75 10.45
CA TYR A 323 13.34 1.72 9.82
C TYR A 323 13.46 1.88 8.31
N PHE A 324 12.74 2.83 7.69
CA PHE A 324 12.68 2.99 6.24
C PHE A 324 14.07 3.11 5.58
N GLU A 325 14.92 3.95 6.13
CA GLU A 325 16.28 4.16 5.60
C GLU A 325 17.12 2.87 5.63
N SER A 326 16.90 2.00 6.63
CA SER A 326 17.62 0.74 6.76
C SER A 326 17.28 -0.29 5.69
N ILE A 327 16.18 -0.12 4.95
CA ILE A 327 15.81 -0.98 3.82
C ILE A 327 16.84 -0.89 2.71
N GLY A 328 17.45 0.30 2.52
CA GLY A 328 18.50 0.50 1.53
C GLY A 328 18.00 0.65 0.09
N LEU A 329 16.78 1.18 -0.10
CA LEU A 329 16.26 1.51 -1.43
C LEU A 329 17.14 2.53 -2.14
N ASP A 330 17.31 2.38 -3.46
CA ASP A 330 17.99 3.37 -4.29
C ASP A 330 17.07 4.55 -4.63
N ALA A 331 15.79 4.29 -4.80
CA ALA A 331 14.82 5.31 -5.17
C ALA A 331 13.43 5.02 -4.64
N VAL A 332 12.62 6.09 -4.61
CA VAL A 332 11.18 6.01 -4.43
C VAL A 332 10.47 6.74 -5.56
N VAL A 333 9.30 6.26 -5.92
CA VAL A 333 8.37 6.95 -6.80
C VAL A 333 7.01 7.03 -6.13
N GLY A 334 6.41 8.20 -6.14
CA GLY A 334 5.08 8.41 -5.56
C GLY A 334 4.16 9.15 -6.51
N SER A 335 2.87 8.97 -6.31
CA SER A 335 1.84 9.68 -7.07
C SER A 335 1.78 11.14 -6.62
N VAL A 336 1.78 12.05 -7.59
CA VAL A 336 1.73 13.49 -7.36
C VAL A 336 0.38 14.03 -7.80
N GLY A 337 -0.51 14.21 -6.83
CA GLY A 337 -1.82 14.84 -7.04
C GLY A 337 -1.82 16.35 -6.79
N ASP A 338 -0.89 16.81 -5.96
CA ASP A 338 -0.84 18.19 -5.46
C ASP A 338 0.55 18.55 -4.91
N GLY A 339 0.67 19.72 -4.29
CA GLY A 339 1.90 20.17 -3.66
C GLY A 339 2.27 19.37 -2.40
N VAL A 340 1.30 18.80 -1.70
CA VAL A 340 1.53 17.99 -0.50
C VAL A 340 2.26 16.71 -0.85
N THR A 341 1.72 15.94 -1.79
CA THR A 341 2.32 14.68 -2.22
C THR A 341 3.72 14.89 -2.80
N MET A 342 3.91 15.98 -3.54
CA MET A 342 5.23 16.41 -4.01
C MET A 342 6.20 16.62 -2.86
N ARG A 343 5.79 17.37 -1.85
CA ARG A 343 6.63 17.69 -0.67
C ARG A 343 6.97 16.44 0.12
N MET A 344 6.01 15.57 0.34
CA MET A 344 6.20 14.34 1.11
C MET A 344 7.18 13.39 0.42
N ILE A 345 7.11 13.27 -0.92
CA ILE A 345 8.10 12.46 -1.68
C ILE A 345 9.49 13.09 -1.56
N SER A 346 9.60 14.41 -1.72
CA SER A 346 10.87 15.13 -1.66
C SER A 346 11.54 15.07 -0.29
N ASP A 347 10.75 14.91 0.79
CA ASP A 347 11.28 14.82 2.17
C ASP A 347 11.80 13.41 2.51
N ILE A 348 11.53 12.41 1.68
CA ILE A 348 12.01 11.05 1.92
C ILE A 348 13.53 11.01 1.86
N LYS A 349 14.13 10.55 2.96
CA LYS A 349 15.57 10.44 3.13
C LYS A 349 16.05 9.00 2.91
N GLY A 350 17.37 8.85 2.76
CA GLY A 350 17.98 7.53 2.63
C GLY A 350 17.87 6.91 1.24
N VAL A 351 17.42 7.67 0.23
CA VAL A 351 17.36 7.25 -1.18
C VAL A 351 18.29 8.11 -2.03
N LYS A 352 18.76 7.58 -3.16
CA LYS A 352 19.65 8.30 -4.09
C LYS A 352 18.90 9.31 -4.94
N TYR A 353 17.64 9.00 -5.30
CA TYR A 353 16.78 9.90 -6.08
C TYR A 353 15.30 9.63 -5.83
N THR A 354 14.49 10.64 -6.14
CA THR A 354 13.03 10.62 -6.01
C THR A 354 12.37 10.86 -7.36
N GLU A 355 11.26 10.18 -7.60
CA GLU A 355 10.46 10.36 -8.81
C GLU A 355 9.01 10.70 -8.43
N GLY A 356 8.44 11.69 -9.11
CA GLY A 356 7.02 12.01 -9.02
C GLY A 356 6.26 11.47 -10.21
N ARG A 357 5.25 10.66 -9.95
CA ARG A 357 4.34 10.17 -10.97
C ARG A 357 3.15 11.12 -11.06
N LEU A 358 3.15 11.98 -12.06
CA LEU A 358 2.17 13.04 -12.23
C LEU A 358 0.81 12.51 -12.67
N LEU A 359 -0.24 13.15 -12.21
CA LEU A 359 -1.62 12.90 -12.66
C LEU A 359 -1.95 13.74 -13.92
N PRO A 360 -2.95 13.31 -14.74
CA PRO A 360 -3.72 12.08 -14.56
C PRO A 360 -2.95 10.83 -14.97
N TYR A 361 -3.31 9.69 -14.37
CA TYR A 361 -2.87 8.40 -14.90
C TYR A 361 -3.59 8.09 -16.20
N PHE A 362 -2.93 7.36 -17.09
CA PHE A 362 -3.49 6.95 -18.38
C PHE A 362 -4.42 5.74 -18.19
N PHE A 363 -5.56 5.96 -17.55
CA PHE A 363 -6.60 4.98 -17.35
C PHE A 363 -7.93 5.37 -17.97
N PRO A 364 -8.80 4.39 -18.27
CA PRO A 364 -10.08 4.64 -18.96
C PRO A 364 -11.07 5.52 -18.19
N ASP A 365 -10.90 5.71 -16.90
CA ASP A 365 -11.74 6.57 -16.05
C ASP A 365 -11.50 8.07 -16.34
N VAL A 366 -10.31 8.41 -16.82
CA VAL A 366 -9.95 9.78 -17.21
C VAL A 366 -9.93 9.95 -18.75
N PHE A 367 -9.35 8.97 -19.45
CA PHE A 367 -9.21 8.98 -20.92
C PHE A 367 -10.45 8.31 -21.57
N CYS A 368 -11.60 8.95 -21.43
CA CYS A 368 -12.89 8.49 -21.94
C CYS A 368 -13.71 9.64 -22.50
N GLU A 369 -14.80 9.31 -23.20
CA GLU A 369 -15.75 10.33 -23.68
C GLU A 369 -16.32 11.15 -22.50
N GLY A 370 -16.16 12.45 -22.57
CA GLY A 370 -16.55 13.39 -21.51
C GLY A 370 -15.49 13.60 -20.41
N GLY A 371 -14.37 12.91 -20.45
CA GLY A 371 -13.20 13.19 -19.62
C GLY A 371 -12.44 14.44 -20.06
N ASP A 372 -11.61 14.98 -19.16
CA ASP A 372 -10.76 16.15 -19.43
C ASP A 372 -9.31 15.92 -18.97
N PRO A 373 -8.58 14.98 -19.59
CA PRO A 373 -7.20 14.68 -19.19
C PRO A 373 -6.25 15.88 -19.35
N ILE A 374 -6.52 16.77 -20.30
CA ILE A 374 -5.71 17.98 -20.52
C ILE A 374 -5.88 18.96 -19.37
N GLY A 375 -7.13 19.27 -18.99
CA GLY A 375 -7.43 20.13 -17.86
C GLY A 375 -6.91 19.57 -16.55
N GLU A 376 -7.05 18.26 -16.34
CA GLU A 376 -6.53 17.58 -15.16
C GLU A 376 -5.00 17.65 -15.08
N ALA A 377 -4.28 17.38 -16.16
CA ALA A 377 -2.82 17.49 -16.21
C ALA A 377 -2.35 18.92 -15.95
N HIS A 378 -3.02 19.90 -16.52
CA HIS A 378 -2.71 21.31 -16.30
C HIS A 378 -2.93 21.71 -14.83
N ASN A 379 -4.06 21.32 -14.24
CA ASN A 379 -4.37 21.59 -12.83
C ASN A 379 -3.39 20.87 -11.88
N ASN A 380 -3.04 19.64 -12.19
CA ASN A 380 -2.04 18.88 -11.42
C ASN A 380 -0.68 19.58 -11.46
N TRP A 381 -0.22 19.97 -12.64
CA TRP A 381 1.05 20.67 -12.78
C TRP A 381 1.08 22.02 -12.06
N LEU A 382 0.02 22.81 -12.13
CA LEU A 382 -0.08 24.07 -11.40
C LEU A 382 0.09 23.93 -9.89
N LYS A 383 -0.43 22.83 -9.33
CA LYS A 383 -0.26 22.53 -7.89
C LYS A 383 1.14 22.01 -7.58
N ALA A 384 1.61 21.02 -8.33
CA ALA A 384 2.91 20.39 -8.13
C ALA A 384 4.07 21.38 -8.31
N ARG A 385 4.04 22.22 -9.34
CA ARG A 385 5.08 23.20 -9.66
C ARG A 385 5.43 24.12 -8.50
N ARG A 386 4.44 24.52 -7.70
CA ARG A 386 4.66 25.40 -6.53
C ARG A 386 5.57 24.76 -5.50
N ALA A 387 5.44 23.45 -5.30
CA ALA A 387 6.26 22.72 -4.34
C ALA A 387 7.66 22.40 -4.91
N ILE A 388 7.79 22.15 -6.22
CA ILE A 388 9.07 21.85 -6.88
C ILE A 388 10.11 22.96 -6.67
N LEU A 389 9.69 24.21 -6.72
CA LEU A 389 10.60 25.35 -6.50
C LEU A 389 11.28 25.34 -5.13
N ARG A 390 10.69 24.67 -4.17
CA ARG A 390 11.22 24.56 -2.80
C ARG A 390 11.88 23.23 -2.50
N SER A 391 11.30 22.14 -3.02
CA SER A 391 11.70 20.78 -2.77
C SER A 391 11.62 19.98 -4.05
N PRO A 392 12.64 20.07 -4.91
CA PRO A 392 12.61 19.44 -6.21
C PRO A 392 12.66 17.92 -6.08
N LEU A 393 11.83 17.25 -6.89
CA LEU A 393 12.04 15.84 -7.21
C LEU A 393 13.20 15.73 -8.21
N ASP A 394 13.87 14.60 -8.23
CA ASP A 394 14.93 14.37 -9.22
C ASP A 394 14.38 14.05 -10.61
N ARG A 395 13.22 13.42 -10.68
CA ARG A 395 12.58 12.93 -11.90
C ARG A 395 11.08 13.06 -11.83
N ILE A 396 10.45 13.08 -12.99
CA ILE A 396 9.00 12.93 -13.15
C ILE A 396 8.68 11.79 -14.11
N GLY A 397 7.46 11.29 -14.03
CA GLY A 397 6.94 10.25 -14.91
C GLY A 397 5.42 10.26 -14.96
N TYR A 398 4.88 9.38 -15.76
CA TYR A 398 3.45 9.14 -15.88
C TYR A 398 3.14 7.65 -15.70
N GLY A 399 1.91 7.33 -15.38
CA GLY A 399 1.45 5.96 -15.18
C GLY A 399 0.31 5.59 -16.12
N GLY A 400 0.01 4.28 -16.21
CA GLY A 400 -1.08 3.77 -17.02
C GLY A 400 -0.66 3.33 -18.42
N TYR A 401 -1.62 3.27 -19.34
CA TYR A 401 -1.48 2.73 -20.68
C TYR A 401 -1.20 3.84 -21.70
N LEU A 402 -0.05 3.80 -22.34
CA LEU A 402 0.38 4.85 -23.23
C LEU A 402 -0.57 5.05 -24.42
N LYS A 403 -1.16 3.97 -24.94
CA LYS A 403 -2.11 4.06 -26.06
C LYS A 403 -3.29 5.00 -25.79
N LEU A 404 -3.78 5.04 -24.56
CA LEU A 404 -4.87 5.93 -24.18
C LEU A 404 -4.46 7.40 -24.28
N ALA A 405 -3.25 7.73 -23.85
CA ALA A 405 -2.73 9.09 -23.94
C ALA A 405 -2.50 9.53 -25.41
N LEU A 406 -2.11 8.60 -26.28
CA LEU A 406 -1.87 8.87 -27.71
C LEU A 406 -3.16 9.24 -28.48
N GLU A 407 -4.31 8.79 -28.01
CA GLU A 407 -5.61 9.19 -28.57
C GLU A 407 -5.96 10.68 -28.30
N TRP A 408 -5.17 11.34 -27.44
CA TRP A 408 -5.35 12.73 -27.02
C TRP A 408 -4.14 13.60 -27.38
N PRO A 409 -3.97 14.04 -28.65
CA PRO A 409 -2.77 14.79 -29.06
C PRO A 409 -2.48 16.03 -28.23
N GLY A 410 -3.50 16.80 -27.82
CA GLY A 410 -3.33 17.95 -26.95
C GLY A 410 -2.82 17.60 -25.54
N PHE A 411 -3.07 16.39 -25.06
CA PHE A 411 -2.51 15.90 -23.82
C PHE A 411 -1.00 15.64 -23.94
N ILE A 412 -0.56 15.04 -25.04
CA ILE A 412 0.89 14.82 -25.32
C ILE A 412 1.63 16.15 -25.41
N ASP A 413 1.05 17.17 -26.05
CA ASP A 413 1.61 18.52 -26.08
C ASP A 413 1.70 19.14 -24.67
N THR A 414 0.70 18.90 -23.83
CA THR A 414 0.69 19.32 -22.42
C THR A 414 1.81 18.66 -21.64
N ILE A 415 1.99 17.32 -21.78
CA ILE A 415 3.10 16.59 -21.14
C ILE A 415 4.44 17.17 -21.57
N LYS A 416 4.62 17.44 -22.86
CA LYS A 416 5.86 18.02 -23.36
C LYS A 416 6.17 19.36 -22.70
N HIS A 417 5.17 20.20 -22.56
CA HIS A 417 5.29 21.50 -21.87
C HIS A 417 5.70 21.32 -20.40
N VAL A 418 5.04 20.41 -19.69
CA VAL A 418 5.36 20.08 -18.29
C VAL A 418 6.79 19.59 -18.14
N VAL A 419 7.22 18.69 -19.00
CA VAL A 419 8.56 18.10 -18.97
C VAL A 419 9.64 19.17 -19.25
N ASP A 420 9.41 20.03 -20.24
CA ASP A 420 10.35 21.10 -20.59
C ASP A 420 10.47 22.13 -19.45
N GLU A 421 9.34 22.54 -18.86
CA GLU A 421 9.32 23.44 -17.70
C GLU A 421 9.99 22.79 -16.46
N PHE A 422 9.74 21.53 -16.20
CA PHE A 422 10.38 20.80 -15.11
C PHE A 422 11.91 20.81 -15.23
N ARG A 423 12.43 20.56 -16.44
CA ARG A 423 13.87 20.59 -16.72
C ARG A 423 14.45 21.98 -16.59
N GLU A 424 13.74 23.00 -17.06
CA GLU A 424 14.14 24.40 -16.94
C GLU A 424 14.24 24.82 -15.47
N ILE A 425 13.26 24.45 -14.66
CA ILE A 425 13.30 24.66 -13.21
C ILE A 425 14.55 24.00 -12.60
N HIS A 426 14.81 22.73 -12.91
CA HIS A 426 16.00 22.04 -12.44
C HIS A 426 17.31 22.71 -12.84
N GLN A 427 17.42 23.15 -14.08
CA GLN A 427 18.61 23.87 -14.55
C GLN A 427 18.79 25.21 -13.83
N THR A 428 17.68 25.92 -13.60
CA THR A 428 17.70 27.22 -12.96
C THR A 428 18.07 27.17 -11.49
N ILE A 429 17.58 26.13 -10.76
CA ILE A 429 17.86 25.99 -9.33
C ILE A 429 19.20 25.28 -9.06
N GLN A 430 19.85 24.69 -10.04
CA GLN A 430 21.10 23.99 -9.87
C GLN A 430 22.19 24.94 -9.35
N GLY A 431 22.73 24.62 -8.17
CA GLY A 431 23.75 25.46 -7.49
C GLY A 431 23.23 26.74 -6.88
N THR A 432 21.91 26.94 -6.83
CA THR A 432 21.27 28.07 -6.17
C THR A 432 20.38 27.61 -5.01
N GLN A 433 20.09 28.53 -4.10
CA GLN A 433 19.05 28.33 -3.09
C GLN A 433 17.89 29.29 -3.37
N ALA A 434 16.67 28.77 -3.34
CA ALA A 434 15.51 29.62 -3.40
C ALA A 434 15.47 30.56 -2.20
N TYR A 435 15.14 31.84 -2.41
CA TYR A 435 14.92 32.76 -1.30
C TYR A 435 13.78 32.26 -0.40
N VAL A 436 14.03 32.26 0.89
CA VAL A 436 13.05 31.92 1.91
C VAL A 436 13.07 32.93 3.03
N SER A 437 11.95 33.03 3.72
CA SER A 437 11.87 33.80 4.96
C SER A 437 12.90 33.29 5.98
N PRO A 438 13.42 34.18 6.86
CA PRO A 438 14.45 33.79 7.81
C PRO A 438 13.97 32.86 8.94
N PHE A 439 12.74 32.42 8.87
CA PHE A 439 12.15 31.46 9.80
C PHE A 439 11.64 30.21 9.04
N LYS A 440 11.57 29.11 9.74
CA LYS A 440 11.00 27.85 9.25
C LYS A 440 9.68 27.57 9.95
N VAL A 441 8.79 26.86 9.26
CA VAL A 441 7.61 26.25 9.86
C VAL A 441 7.88 24.76 10.05
N ALA A 442 7.89 24.31 11.29
CA ALA A 442 7.99 22.89 11.60
C ALA A 442 6.63 22.22 11.46
N ILE A 443 6.56 21.21 10.60
CA ILE A 443 5.42 20.31 10.51
C ILE A 443 5.76 19.07 11.31
N LEU A 444 5.01 18.81 12.37
CA LEU A 444 5.15 17.58 13.13
C LEU A 444 4.59 16.45 12.26
N ASN A 445 5.52 15.66 11.75
CA ASN A 445 5.21 14.55 10.86
C ASN A 445 5.52 13.23 11.57
N CYS A 446 4.57 12.36 11.63
CA CYS A 446 4.76 11.05 12.18
C CYS A 446 4.97 10.00 11.07
N TRP A 447 5.77 10.32 10.07
CA TRP A 447 6.21 9.36 9.09
C TRP A 447 6.69 8.07 9.77
N GLY A 448 6.05 6.98 9.49
CA GLY A 448 6.31 5.71 10.16
C GLY A 448 5.63 5.55 11.53
N ALA A 449 5.95 6.37 12.51
CA ALA A 449 5.22 6.41 13.79
C ALA A 449 3.78 6.87 13.61
N CYS A 450 3.55 7.79 12.71
CA CYS A 450 2.27 8.26 12.21
C CYS A 450 1.31 7.16 11.82
N ARG A 451 1.83 6.03 11.43
CA ARG A 451 0.98 4.91 11.11
C ARG A 451 0.10 4.46 12.26
N LYS A 452 0.60 4.55 13.47
CA LYS A 452 -0.19 4.25 14.68
C LYS A 452 -1.40 5.17 14.77
N TRP A 453 -1.20 6.44 14.42
CA TRP A 453 -2.28 7.42 14.38
C TRP A 453 -3.15 7.28 13.13
N MET A 454 -2.54 7.14 11.96
CA MET A 454 -3.24 7.00 10.69
C MET A 454 -4.10 5.74 10.65
N ASN A 455 -3.63 4.63 11.20
CA ASN A 455 -4.43 3.41 11.29
C ASN A 455 -5.72 3.59 12.09
N ASN A 456 -5.75 4.51 13.04
CA ASN A 456 -6.99 4.86 13.73
C ASN A 456 -7.91 5.74 12.89
N GLN A 457 -7.37 6.41 11.88
CA GLN A 457 -8.12 7.34 11.04
C GLN A 457 -8.69 6.66 9.79
N VAL A 458 -8.04 5.63 9.26
CA VAL A 458 -8.32 5.10 7.93
C VAL A 458 -9.19 3.86 7.88
N HIS A 459 -9.52 3.23 8.98
CA HIS A 459 -10.38 2.03 8.96
C HIS A 459 -11.86 2.32 8.64
N HIS A 460 -12.20 3.56 8.45
CA HIS A 460 -13.47 3.99 7.85
C HIS A 460 -13.23 4.54 6.44
N SER A 461 -14.14 4.31 5.54
CA SER A 461 -14.09 4.80 4.15
C SER A 461 -14.05 6.32 3.98
N ILE A 462 -14.00 7.08 5.08
CA ILE A 462 -13.92 8.54 5.10
C ILE A 462 -12.58 9.08 5.60
N TRP A 463 -11.56 8.25 5.68
CA TRP A 463 -10.24 8.57 6.21
C TRP A 463 -9.64 9.86 5.65
N TYR A 464 -9.77 10.13 4.36
CA TYR A 464 -9.26 11.34 3.72
C TYR A 464 -9.88 12.63 4.28
N ARG A 465 -11.07 12.58 4.84
CA ARG A 465 -11.68 13.75 5.50
C ARG A 465 -11.01 14.07 6.82
N GLU A 466 -10.51 13.06 7.49
CA GLU A 466 -9.93 13.18 8.82
C GLU A 466 -8.49 13.64 8.78
N ILE A 467 -7.76 13.30 7.71
CA ILE A 467 -6.41 13.83 7.46
C ILE A 467 -6.41 15.13 6.66
N TYR A 468 -7.56 15.59 6.22
CA TYR A 468 -7.69 16.73 5.32
C TYR A 468 -7.05 18.02 5.88
N SER A 469 -7.18 18.28 7.18
CA SER A 469 -6.57 19.43 7.82
C SER A 469 -5.03 19.40 7.74
N TYR A 470 -4.43 18.25 7.95
CA TYR A 470 -2.98 18.06 7.84
C TYR A 470 -2.52 18.28 6.40
N VAL A 471 -3.14 17.61 5.45
CA VAL A 471 -2.89 17.77 4.01
C VAL A 471 -3.11 19.23 3.59
N GLY A 472 -4.21 19.85 4.00
CA GLY A 472 -4.53 21.24 3.68
C GLY A 472 -3.51 22.25 4.20
N ILE A 473 -2.96 22.04 5.39
CA ILE A 473 -1.90 22.90 5.94
C ILE A 473 -0.64 22.83 5.06
N ILE A 474 -0.20 21.63 4.73
CA ILE A 474 0.99 21.43 3.90
C ILE A 474 0.75 22.02 2.50
N GLU A 475 -0.43 21.82 1.90
CA GLU A 475 -0.77 22.41 0.60
C GLU A 475 -0.75 23.93 0.62
N CYS A 476 -1.30 24.56 1.65
CA CYS A 476 -1.25 26.01 1.80
C CYS A 476 0.17 26.54 1.89
N LEU A 477 1.05 25.83 2.58
CA LEU A 477 2.46 26.23 2.75
C LEU A 477 3.30 25.97 1.50
N SER A 478 2.90 25.06 0.64
CA SER A 478 3.68 24.63 -0.53
C SER A 478 3.97 25.74 -1.54
N GLY A 479 3.07 26.73 -1.66
CA GLY A 479 3.24 27.88 -2.54
C GLY A 479 3.87 29.13 -1.88
N MET A 480 4.23 29.06 -0.63
CA MET A 480 4.75 30.20 0.12
C MET A 480 6.30 30.19 0.17
N PRO A 481 6.96 31.37 0.19
CA PRO A 481 8.41 31.46 0.32
C PRO A 481 8.85 31.18 1.77
N ILE A 482 8.33 30.13 2.35
CA ILE A 482 8.60 29.67 3.72
C ILE A 482 9.24 28.29 3.62
N ASP A 483 10.32 28.11 4.36
CA ASP A 483 10.92 26.79 4.51
C ASP A 483 10.08 25.94 5.45
N ILE A 484 9.85 24.69 5.04
CA ILE A 484 9.12 23.72 5.83
C ILE A 484 10.12 22.65 6.26
N GLU A 485 10.12 22.35 7.53
CA GLU A 485 10.89 21.25 8.09
C GLU A 485 9.92 20.23 8.67
N PHE A 486 9.99 18.99 8.18
CA PHE A 486 9.25 17.89 8.76
C PHE A 486 10.01 17.34 9.96
N ILE A 487 9.43 17.46 11.13
CA ILE A 487 9.96 16.88 12.36
C ILE A 487 9.21 15.58 12.61
N ASN A 488 9.91 14.47 12.40
CA ASN A 488 9.36 13.16 12.70
C ASN A 488 9.45 12.92 14.21
N PHE A 489 8.37 12.42 14.78
CA PHE A 489 8.30 12.02 16.18
C PHE A 489 7.60 10.69 16.35
N GLU A 490 7.87 9.98 17.43
CA GLU A 490 7.31 8.68 17.79
C GLU A 490 6.11 8.78 18.74
#